data_cee24715ed07254ea9325aa4e242eb49
#
_entry.id   cee24715ed07254ea9325aa4e242eb49
#
_cell.length_a   1.000
_cell.length_b   1.000
_cell.length_c   1.000
_cell.angle_alpha   90.00
_cell.angle_beta   90.00
_cell.angle_gamma   90.00
#
_symmetry.space_group_name_H-M   'P 1'
#
loop_
_entity.id
_entity.type
_entity.pdbx_description
1 polymer ?
#
loop_
_entity_poly.entity_id
_entity_poly.type
_entity_poly.pdbx_seq_one_letter_code
_entity_poly.pdbx_strand_id
1 'polypeptide(L)'
;ATGTQFIERDRRQALSHTHMFQTRLRHGHRLLFFPEGTSTDGRRVLPFKSTLFQSFIMPDMRDDISIQAVTLVFHAPVGQDPRFYGWWGDSDLSTHLLKALATKHHGSVQVVYHPPVAANAFPDRKAMARHLEAQVASALPWATDR
;
A
#
# COMPACT_ATOMS: atom_id res chain seq x y z
N ALA A 1 -21.10 1.80 -6.00
CA ALA A 1 -20.16 0.67 -6.14
C ALA A 1 -18.74 1.22 -6.08
N THR A 2 -17.90 0.70 -5.24
CA THR A 2 -16.54 1.21 -4.96
C THR A 2 -15.55 0.98 -6.10
N GLY A 3 -15.94 0.51 -7.27
CA GLY A 3 -15.07 0.38 -8.44
C GLY A 3 -13.74 -0.36 -8.18
N THR A 4 -13.70 -1.25 -7.18
CA THR A 4 -12.51 -2.05 -6.84
C THR A 4 -12.09 -2.89 -8.04
N GLN A 5 -10.80 -2.86 -8.36
CA GLN A 5 -10.19 -3.67 -9.40
C GLN A 5 -9.17 -4.60 -8.75
N PHE A 6 -9.21 -5.85 -9.15
CA PHE A 6 -8.20 -6.82 -8.73
C PHE A 6 -7.02 -6.77 -9.70
N ILE A 7 -5.83 -6.63 -9.16
CA ILE A 7 -4.59 -6.65 -9.93
C ILE A 7 -4.04 -8.07 -9.88
N GLU A 8 -4.04 -8.74 -11.03
CA GLU A 8 -3.36 -10.02 -11.14
C GLU A 8 -1.85 -9.84 -11.08
N ARG A 9 -1.17 -10.78 -10.40
CA ARG A 9 0.29 -10.71 -10.17
C ARG A 9 1.12 -11.09 -11.40
N ASP A 10 0.51 -11.23 -12.59
CA ASP A 10 1.19 -11.58 -13.82
C ASP A 10 1.90 -10.35 -14.42
N ARG A 11 3.22 -10.50 -14.67
CA ARG A 11 4.04 -9.49 -15.35
C ARG A 11 3.53 -9.11 -16.74
N ARG A 12 2.84 -10.03 -17.42
CA ARG A 12 2.27 -9.80 -18.76
C ARG A 12 1.12 -8.79 -18.73
N GLN A 13 0.49 -8.60 -17.58
CA GLN A 13 -0.62 -7.66 -17.39
C GLN A 13 -0.18 -6.27 -16.90
N ALA A 14 1.12 -6.04 -16.68
CA ALA A 14 1.63 -4.77 -16.19
C ALA A 14 1.24 -3.57 -17.09
N LEU A 15 1.21 -3.77 -18.41
CA LEU A 15 0.77 -2.75 -19.38
C LEU A 15 -0.72 -2.47 -19.27
N SER A 16 -1.54 -3.51 -19.10
CA SER A 16 -2.98 -3.38 -18.90
C SER A 16 -3.31 -2.59 -17.64
N HIS A 17 -2.60 -2.87 -16.53
CA HIS A 17 -2.77 -2.12 -15.28
C HIS A 17 -2.36 -0.65 -15.43
N THR A 18 -1.27 -0.37 -16.13
CA THR A 18 -0.83 1.00 -16.43
C THR A 18 -1.92 1.78 -17.17
N HIS A 19 -2.46 1.19 -18.24
CA HIS A 19 -3.52 1.81 -19.02
C HIS A 19 -4.81 2.04 -18.22
N MET A 20 -5.19 1.08 -17.39
CA MET A 20 -6.35 1.21 -16.50
C MET A 20 -6.19 2.37 -15.51
N PHE A 21 -5.02 2.48 -14.87
CA PHE A 21 -4.74 3.60 -13.95
C PHE A 21 -4.81 4.94 -14.66
N GLN A 22 -4.20 5.06 -15.85
CA GLN A 22 -4.26 6.27 -16.65
C GLN A 22 -5.69 6.67 -17.00
N THR A 23 -6.49 5.73 -17.50
CA THR A 23 -7.88 5.99 -17.85
C THR A 23 -8.67 6.52 -16.65
N ARG A 24 -8.51 5.91 -15.48
CA ARG A 24 -9.20 6.34 -14.26
C ARG A 24 -8.75 7.73 -13.80
N LEU A 25 -7.45 7.99 -13.80
CA LEU A 25 -6.90 9.29 -13.40
C LEU A 25 -7.37 10.41 -14.34
N ARG A 26 -7.39 10.17 -15.66
CA ARG A 26 -7.93 11.13 -16.64
C ARG A 26 -9.42 11.44 -16.44
N HIS A 27 -10.18 10.50 -15.87
CA HIS A 27 -11.57 10.73 -15.47
C HIS A 27 -11.72 11.36 -14.07
N GLY A 28 -10.63 11.82 -13.45
CA GLY A 28 -10.64 12.46 -12.13
C GLY A 28 -10.83 11.51 -10.95
N HIS A 29 -10.69 10.20 -11.16
CA HIS A 29 -10.81 9.22 -10.07
C HIS A 29 -9.59 9.28 -9.15
N ARG A 30 -9.82 9.16 -7.86
CA ARG A 30 -8.77 8.91 -6.87
C ARG A 30 -8.51 7.41 -6.78
N LEU A 31 -7.22 7.04 -6.78
CA LEU A 31 -6.79 5.64 -6.71
C LEU A 31 -6.17 5.35 -5.36
N LEU A 32 -6.53 4.23 -4.76
CA LEU A 32 -5.86 3.64 -3.60
C LEU A 32 -5.32 2.27 -4.02
N PHE A 33 -4.06 2.01 -3.73
CA PHE A 33 -3.42 0.72 -4.01
C PHE A 33 -2.33 0.41 -3.00
N PHE A 34 -1.95 -0.87 -2.92
CA PHE A 34 -0.92 -1.37 -2.03
C PHE A 34 0.31 -1.79 -2.85
N PRO A 35 1.36 -0.96 -2.91
CA PRO A 35 2.49 -1.17 -3.82
C PRO A 35 3.40 -2.33 -3.43
N GLU A 36 3.29 -2.87 -2.23
CA GLU A 36 3.98 -4.09 -1.80
C GLU A 36 3.51 -5.32 -2.59
N GLY A 37 2.24 -5.32 -3.04
CA GLY A 37 1.64 -6.38 -3.84
C GLY A 37 1.43 -7.71 -3.11
N THR A 38 1.63 -7.75 -1.80
CA THR A 38 1.33 -8.88 -0.90
C THR A 38 1.15 -8.38 0.52
N SER A 39 0.58 -9.19 1.39
CA SER A 39 0.47 -8.92 2.82
C SER A 39 1.68 -9.44 3.58
N THR A 40 1.93 -8.88 4.76
CA THR A 40 3.01 -9.24 5.68
C THR A 40 2.47 -9.51 7.09
N ASP A 41 3.39 -9.72 8.02
CA ASP A 41 3.11 -9.77 9.45
C ASP A 41 2.69 -8.41 10.06
N GLY A 42 2.62 -7.37 9.25
CA GLY A 42 2.28 -6.01 9.69
C GLY A 42 3.40 -5.27 10.43
N ARG A 43 4.60 -5.87 10.54
CA ARG A 43 5.73 -5.33 11.29
C ARG A 43 6.82 -4.71 10.41
N ARG A 44 6.67 -4.76 9.11
CA ARG A 44 7.64 -4.26 8.14
C ARG A 44 6.94 -3.81 6.86
N VAL A 45 7.61 -2.96 6.12
CA VAL A 45 7.24 -2.58 4.76
C VAL A 45 8.09 -3.39 3.79
N LEU A 46 7.46 -4.02 2.81
CA LEU A 46 8.16 -4.68 1.72
C LEU A 46 8.53 -3.68 0.63
N PRO A 47 9.57 -3.99 -0.18
CA PRO A 47 9.95 -3.14 -1.29
C PRO A 47 8.79 -2.87 -2.23
N PHE A 48 8.54 -1.59 -2.52
CA PHE A 48 7.47 -1.16 -3.41
C PHE A 48 7.75 -1.57 -4.86
N LYS A 49 6.76 -2.16 -5.51
CA LYS A 49 6.83 -2.54 -6.92
C LYS A 49 6.78 -1.30 -7.80
N SER A 50 7.94 -0.81 -8.21
CA SER A 50 8.08 0.43 -8.98
C SER A 50 7.27 0.43 -10.29
N THR A 51 6.93 -0.73 -10.83
CA THR A 51 6.09 -0.86 -12.03
C THR A 51 4.69 -0.28 -11.86
N LEU A 52 4.14 -0.30 -10.64
CA LEU A 52 2.82 0.25 -10.34
C LEU A 52 2.80 1.79 -10.43
N PHE A 53 3.97 2.42 -10.33
CA PHE A 53 4.11 3.88 -10.41
C PHE A 53 4.33 4.39 -11.84
N GLN A 54 4.40 3.51 -12.84
CA GLN A 54 4.68 3.90 -14.23
C GLN A 54 3.67 4.89 -14.78
N SER A 55 2.39 4.73 -14.46
CA SER A 55 1.31 5.60 -14.94
C SER A 55 1.44 7.05 -14.42
N PHE A 56 2.05 7.24 -13.26
CA PHE A 56 2.08 8.55 -12.59
C PHE A 56 3.22 9.44 -13.05
N ILE A 57 4.24 8.88 -13.71
CA ILE A 57 5.40 9.64 -14.20
C ILE A 57 5.37 9.90 -15.72
N MET A 58 4.26 9.57 -16.38
CA MET A 58 4.13 9.81 -17.82
C MET A 58 4.03 11.31 -18.12
N PRO A 59 4.70 11.80 -19.19
CA PRO A 59 4.81 13.24 -19.46
C PRO A 59 3.46 13.99 -19.54
N ASP A 60 2.43 13.32 -20.03
CA ASP A 60 1.09 13.87 -20.20
C ASP A 60 0.24 13.91 -18.92
N MET A 61 0.75 13.39 -17.81
CA MET A 61 -0.02 13.26 -16.56
C MET A 61 0.74 13.71 -15.31
N ARG A 62 2.08 13.62 -15.33
CA ARG A 62 2.91 13.78 -14.12
C ARG A 62 2.78 15.13 -13.43
N ASP A 63 2.40 16.19 -14.18
CA ASP A 63 2.30 17.52 -13.64
C ASP A 63 0.99 17.75 -12.85
N ASP A 64 -0.04 16.93 -13.14
CA ASP A 64 -1.35 17.02 -12.49
C ASP A 64 -1.54 16.00 -11.36
N ILE A 65 -0.59 15.09 -11.17
CA ILE A 65 -0.73 14.01 -10.19
C ILE A 65 -0.01 14.35 -8.89
N SER A 66 -0.75 14.24 -7.79
CA SER A 66 -0.24 14.23 -6.42
C SER A 66 -0.45 12.87 -5.78
N ILE A 67 0.55 12.36 -5.08
CA ILE A 67 0.54 11.06 -4.43
C ILE A 67 0.73 11.26 -2.94
N GLN A 68 -0.14 10.66 -2.14
CA GLN A 68 -0.04 10.68 -0.69
C GLN A 68 0.21 9.28 -0.17
N ALA A 69 1.35 9.07 0.47
CA ALA A 69 1.62 7.84 1.19
C ALA A 69 0.75 7.77 2.46
N VAL A 70 0.30 6.58 2.79
CA VAL A 70 -0.48 6.30 4.01
C VAL A 70 0.09 5.07 4.69
N THR A 71 0.41 5.18 5.98
CA THR A 71 0.85 4.04 6.78
C THR A 71 -0.30 3.55 7.66
N LEU A 72 -0.51 2.25 7.66
CA LEU A 72 -1.42 1.58 8.57
C LEU A 72 -0.60 0.87 9.66
N VAL A 73 -0.79 1.28 10.92
CA VAL A 73 -0.14 0.66 12.07
C VAL A 73 -1.20 -0.08 12.87
N PHE A 74 -1.10 -1.40 12.90
CA PHE A 74 -2.02 -2.25 13.65
C PHE A 74 -1.44 -2.55 15.03
N HIS A 75 -2.21 -2.27 16.07
CA HIS A 75 -1.90 -2.61 17.45
C HIS A 75 -2.74 -3.81 17.87
N ALA A 76 -2.09 -4.91 18.24
CA ALA A 76 -2.76 -6.12 18.69
C ALA A 76 -3.57 -5.87 19.97
N PRO A 77 -4.61 -6.70 20.25
CA PRO A 77 -5.29 -6.69 21.55
C PRO A 77 -4.29 -6.97 22.68
N VAL A 78 -4.58 -6.44 23.86
CA VAL A 78 -3.74 -6.67 25.05
C VAL A 78 -3.58 -8.17 25.32
N GLY A 79 -2.33 -8.61 25.49
CA GLY A 79 -2.00 -10.03 25.75
C GLY A 79 -1.96 -10.92 24.51
N GLN A 80 -2.15 -10.38 23.31
CA GLN A 80 -2.04 -11.10 22.05
C GLN A 80 -0.67 -10.84 21.38
N ASP A 81 -0.29 -11.74 20.46
CA ASP A 81 0.92 -11.57 19.62
C ASP A 81 0.83 -10.22 18.87
N PRO A 82 1.91 -9.42 18.85
CA PRO A 82 1.93 -8.15 18.10
C PRO A 82 1.56 -8.28 16.62
N ARG A 83 1.69 -9.48 16.03
CA ARG A 83 1.31 -9.80 14.65
C ARG A 83 -0.13 -10.28 14.51
N PHE A 84 -0.96 -10.12 15.53
CA PHE A 84 -2.34 -10.64 15.57
C PHE A 84 -3.17 -10.31 14.34
N TYR A 85 -3.01 -9.13 13.76
CA TYR A 85 -3.72 -8.69 12.55
C TYR A 85 -2.95 -8.95 11.25
N GLY A 86 -1.73 -9.44 11.35
CA GLY A 86 -0.93 -9.81 10.18
C GLY A 86 -1.49 -11.06 9.52
N TRP A 87 -1.50 -11.06 8.19
CA TRP A 87 -1.87 -12.21 7.40
C TRP A 87 -0.83 -12.42 6.30
N TRP A 88 -0.09 -13.53 6.35
CA TRP A 88 1.02 -13.79 5.43
C TRP A 88 1.28 -15.28 5.24
N GLY A 89 2.03 -15.63 4.20
CA GLY A 89 2.42 -17.01 3.90
C GLY A 89 1.22 -17.86 3.51
N ASP A 90 1.22 -19.10 3.97
CA ASP A 90 0.19 -20.10 3.69
C ASP A 90 -0.97 -20.08 4.70
N SER A 91 -1.09 -19.01 5.51
CA SER A 91 -2.19 -18.91 6.47
C SER A 91 -3.53 -18.74 5.75
N ASP A 92 -4.51 -19.53 6.17
CA ASP A 92 -5.87 -19.45 5.63
C ASP A 92 -6.55 -18.15 6.07
N LEU A 93 -6.97 -17.35 5.09
CA LEU A 93 -7.64 -16.06 5.33
C LEU A 93 -8.93 -16.25 6.12
N SER A 94 -9.71 -17.29 5.83
CA SER A 94 -11.01 -17.51 6.46
C SER A 94 -10.87 -17.77 7.95
N THR A 95 -9.94 -18.64 8.33
CA THR A 95 -9.62 -18.95 9.72
C THR A 95 -9.08 -17.71 10.45
N HIS A 96 -8.19 -16.94 9.81
CA HIS A 96 -7.65 -15.73 10.39
C HIS A 96 -8.74 -14.66 10.63
N LEU A 97 -9.61 -14.45 9.64
CA LEU A 97 -10.73 -13.52 9.73
C LEU A 97 -11.70 -13.91 10.84
N LEU A 98 -12.08 -15.19 10.93
CA LEU A 98 -12.95 -15.70 12.00
C LEU A 98 -12.32 -15.50 13.38
N LYS A 99 -11.02 -15.75 13.55
CA LYS A 99 -10.29 -15.49 14.78
C LYS A 99 -10.36 -14.01 15.16
N ALA A 100 -10.11 -13.12 14.20
CA ALA A 100 -10.17 -11.69 14.44
C ALA A 100 -11.59 -11.25 14.85
N LEU A 101 -12.63 -11.70 14.14
CA LEU A 101 -14.02 -11.36 14.43
C LEU A 101 -14.53 -11.93 15.76
N ALA A 102 -14.08 -13.12 16.17
CA ALA A 102 -14.48 -13.76 17.42
C ALA A 102 -13.80 -13.15 18.66
N THR A 103 -12.83 -12.28 18.50
CA THR A 103 -12.10 -11.68 19.61
C THR A 103 -12.97 -10.61 20.31
N LYS A 104 -13.18 -10.75 21.62
CA LYS A 104 -14.04 -9.84 22.40
C LYS A 104 -13.44 -8.44 22.56
N HIS A 105 -12.13 -8.34 22.72
CA HIS A 105 -11.41 -7.07 22.89
C HIS A 105 -10.48 -6.88 21.72
N HIS A 106 -10.84 -5.95 20.84
CA HIS A 106 -10.01 -5.61 19.69
C HIS A 106 -8.86 -4.67 20.07
N GLY A 107 -7.81 -4.70 19.29
CA GLY A 107 -6.77 -3.69 19.34
C GLY A 107 -7.20 -2.41 18.63
N SER A 108 -6.25 -1.72 18.03
CA SER A 108 -6.52 -0.48 17.28
C SER A 108 -5.75 -0.44 15.98
N VAL A 109 -6.19 0.43 15.07
CA VAL A 109 -5.44 0.79 13.88
C VAL A 109 -5.18 2.29 13.90
N GLN A 110 -3.92 2.66 13.71
CA GLN A 110 -3.52 4.05 13.49
C GLN A 110 -3.29 4.26 12.01
N VAL A 111 -3.90 5.30 11.45
CA VAL A 111 -3.73 5.70 10.05
C VAL A 111 -2.90 6.98 10.02
N VAL A 112 -1.70 6.90 9.45
CA VAL A 112 -0.78 8.03 9.33
C VAL A 112 -0.78 8.52 7.89
N TYR A 113 -1.26 9.73 7.66
CA TYR A 113 -1.22 10.40 6.36
C TYR A 113 0.08 11.21 6.26
N HIS A 114 0.94 10.84 5.32
CA HIS A 114 2.17 11.59 5.04
C HIS A 114 1.89 12.81 4.17
N PRO A 115 2.79 13.80 4.14
CA PRO A 115 2.68 14.90 3.20
C PRO A 115 2.58 14.41 1.76
N PRO A 116 1.64 14.93 0.97
CA PRO A 116 1.53 14.56 -0.44
C PRO A 116 2.75 15.07 -1.22
N VAL A 117 3.13 14.35 -2.26
CA VAL A 117 4.24 14.70 -3.15
C VAL A 117 3.76 14.75 -4.59
N ALA A 118 4.25 15.73 -5.35
CA ALA A 118 3.95 15.83 -6.77
C ALA A 118 4.72 14.78 -7.57
N ALA A 119 4.08 14.15 -8.55
CA ALA A 119 4.73 13.10 -9.34
C ALA A 119 5.90 13.62 -10.17
N ASN A 120 5.84 14.89 -10.62
CA ASN A 120 6.91 15.54 -11.38
C ASN A 120 8.16 15.86 -10.54
N ALA A 121 8.09 15.77 -9.21
CA ALA A 121 9.26 15.91 -8.33
C ALA A 121 10.27 14.76 -8.45
N PHE A 122 9.90 13.66 -9.13
CA PHE A 122 10.77 12.49 -9.25
C PHE A 122 11.29 12.31 -10.67
N PRO A 123 12.58 11.95 -10.83
CA PRO A 123 13.16 11.70 -12.15
C PRO A 123 12.59 10.43 -12.80
N ASP A 124 12.24 9.43 -12.01
CA ASP A 124 11.71 8.16 -12.48
C ASP A 124 10.84 7.44 -11.43
N ARG A 125 10.15 6.38 -11.88
CA ARG A 125 9.27 5.54 -11.03
C ARG A 125 9.99 4.85 -9.88
N LYS A 126 11.29 4.55 -10.03
CA LYS A 126 12.07 3.87 -8.98
C LYS A 126 12.40 4.83 -7.84
N ALA A 127 12.77 6.07 -8.18
CA ALA A 127 13.00 7.13 -7.21
C ALA A 127 11.72 7.43 -6.42
N MET A 128 10.58 7.55 -7.12
CA MET A 128 9.26 7.73 -6.50
C MET A 128 8.91 6.59 -5.57
N ALA A 129 9.05 5.33 -6.02
CA ALA A 129 8.73 4.15 -5.20
C ALA A 129 9.57 4.11 -3.92
N ARG A 130 10.89 4.33 -4.01
CA ARG A 130 11.78 4.37 -2.84
C ARG A 130 11.42 5.48 -1.85
N HIS A 131 11.08 6.67 -2.36
CA HIS A 131 10.69 7.79 -1.51
C HIS A 131 9.42 7.47 -0.72
N LEU A 132 8.37 7.00 -1.40
CA LEU A 132 7.09 6.67 -0.77
C LEU A 132 7.21 5.46 0.19
N GLU A 133 8.03 4.47 -0.15
CA GLU A 133 8.38 3.34 0.73
C GLU A 133 9.04 3.84 2.03
N ALA A 134 10.02 4.74 1.92
CA ALA A 134 10.69 5.33 3.07
C ALA A 134 9.72 6.15 3.95
N GLN A 135 8.81 6.92 3.34
CA GLN A 135 7.75 7.62 4.07
C GLN A 135 6.88 6.65 4.86
N VAL A 136 6.37 5.58 4.21
CA VAL A 136 5.54 4.58 4.89
C VAL A 136 6.30 3.90 6.02
N ALA A 137 7.56 3.51 5.79
CA ALA A 137 8.39 2.86 6.79
C ALA A 137 8.68 3.76 8.00
N SER A 138 8.84 5.07 7.79
CA SER A 138 9.20 6.01 8.86
C SER A 138 8.16 6.13 9.98
N ALA A 139 6.90 5.79 9.70
CA ALA A 139 5.82 5.83 10.69
C ALA A 139 5.59 4.51 11.43
N LEU A 140 6.35 3.45 11.11
CA LEU A 140 6.28 2.21 11.87
C LEU A 140 7.05 2.37 13.19
N PRO A 141 6.42 2.16 14.37
CA PRO A 141 7.04 2.40 15.68
C PRO A 141 8.23 1.49 15.98
N TRP A 142 8.39 0.41 15.24
CA TRP A 142 9.50 -0.56 15.36
C TRP A 142 10.55 -0.45 14.24
N ALA A 143 10.48 0.56 13.38
CA ALA A 143 11.48 0.77 12.33
C ALA A 143 12.84 1.25 12.86
N THR A 144 12.90 1.68 14.11
CA THR A 144 14.11 2.19 14.80
C THR A 144 14.97 1.12 15.43
N ASP A 145 14.54 -0.15 15.49
CA ASP A 145 15.27 -1.26 16.08
C ASP A 145 16.17 -2.01 15.06
N ARG A 146 16.96 -1.26 14.27
CA ARG A 146 18.03 -1.85 13.43
C ARG A 146 19.39 -1.43 13.90
#